data_5dee5fe88aec3bdfcecbd84d55304163
#
_entry.id   5dee5fe88aec3bdfcecbd84d55304163
#
_cell.length_a   1.000
_cell.length_b   1.000
_cell.length_c   1.000
_cell.angle_alpha   90.00
_cell.angle_beta   90.00
_cell.angle_gamma   90.00
#
_symmetry.space_group_name_H-M   'P 1'
#
loop_
_entity.id
_entity.type
_entity.pdbx_description
1 polymer ?
#
loop_
_entity_poly.entity_id
_entity_poly.type
_entity_poly.pdbx_seq_one_letter_code
_entity_poly.pdbx_strand_id
1 'polypeptide(L)'
;MISVKKCLLLSFFLISIIFTSCESTSGFGNPYSTDIDEYYRVLKESYEIPDECKLGTDEEPKIYYSNNLDADLYSLRSWYYYPIGYAGVNGPASTVNKLESNAKKLCKRYGAKVALYSYEYTDTRSGWTQYGSYDIKRYDCSIYLFVPYEKSYIQMPKIGIEWRDLDSSDRLAAQRNTGAYITLVYEKSAAFYANLAKGDIIIEINGIEILDANSVHTATLFLTEGSPVTIKYLRYGRENTVSFNIY
;
A
#
# COMPACT_ATOMS: atom_id res chain seq x y z
N MET A 1 3.00 -40.56 -13.01
CA MET A 1 4.13 -39.72 -12.56
C MET A 1 3.57 -38.33 -12.30
N ILE A 2 3.18 -38.06 -11.06
CA ILE A 2 2.49 -36.83 -10.66
C ILE A 2 3.56 -35.87 -10.17
N SER A 3 3.74 -34.76 -10.90
CA SER A 3 4.66 -33.69 -10.53
C SER A 3 4.09 -32.92 -9.33
N VAL A 4 4.75 -33.05 -8.20
CA VAL A 4 4.48 -32.30 -6.99
C VAL A 4 4.96 -30.86 -7.22
N LYS A 5 4.06 -29.93 -7.55
CA LYS A 5 4.34 -28.50 -7.51
C LYS A 5 4.57 -28.10 -6.04
N LYS A 6 5.78 -27.67 -5.76
CA LYS A 6 6.19 -27.14 -4.47
C LYS A 6 5.33 -25.95 -4.13
N CYS A 7 4.50 -26.09 -3.10
CA CYS A 7 3.79 -24.99 -2.46
C CYS A 7 4.84 -24.14 -1.74
N LEU A 8 5.22 -23.03 -2.34
CA LEU A 8 6.01 -22.01 -1.65
C LEU A 8 5.06 -21.23 -0.75
N LEU A 9 5.19 -21.41 0.55
CA LEU A 9 4.57 -20.56 1.57
C LEU A 9 5.17 -19.16 1.43
N LEU A 10 4.45 -18.26 0.75
CA LEU A 10 4.74 -16.84 0.80
C LEU A 10 4.24 -16.31 2.15
N SER A 11 5.19 -16.05 3.04
CA SER A 11 4.95 -15.25 4.22
C SER A 11 4.59 -13.82 3.78
N PHE A 12 3.34 -13.43 4.01
CA PHE A 12 2.89 -12.04 3.88
C PHE A 12 3.67 -11.18 4.88
N PHE A 13 4.79 -10.63 4.44
CA PHE A 13 5.41 -9.54 5.17
C PHE A 13 4.58 -8.29 4.94
N LEU A 14 3.90 -7.86 6.00
CA LEU A 14 3.34 -6.52 6.12
C LEU A 14 4.43 -5.51 5.75
N ILE A 15 4.29 -4.90 4.59
CA ILE A 15 5.00 -3.65 4.32
C ILE A 15 4.19 -2.57 5.06
N SER A 16 4.47 -2.43 6.36
CA SER A 16 4.31 -1.12 6.97
C SER A 16 5.32 -0.24 6.23
N ILE A 17 4.83 0.56 5.28
CA ILE A 17 5.62 1.66 4.73
C ILE A 17 5.82 2.61 5.90
N ILE A 18 6.85 2.33 6.71
CA ILE A 18 7.37 3.29 7.65
C ILE A 18 7.96 4.37 6.76
N PHE A 19 7.32 5.53 6.73
CA PHE A 19 7.96 6.75 6.32
C PHE A 19 9.11 7.01 7.30
N THR A 20 10.20 6.28 7.15
CA THR A 20 11.45 6.76 7.68
C THR A 20 11.74 8.03 6.91
N SER A 21 11.65 9.16 7.61
CA SER A 21 12.15 10.44 7.14
C SER A 21 13.46 10.18 6.43
N CYS A 22 13.49 10.57 5.15
CA CYS A 22 14.66 10.41 4.29
C CYS A 22 15.85 11.03 5.04
N GLU A 23 16.75 10.19 5.55
CA GLU A 23 18.06 10.66 5.97
C GLU A 23 18.67 11.36 4.76
N SER A 24 18.89 12.66 4.91
CA SER A 24 19.52 13.47 3.91
C SER A 24 20.93 12.96 3.69
N THR A 25 21.11 12.09 2.69
CA THR A 25 22.44 11.87 2.13
C THR A 25 22.85 13.20 1.53
N SER A 26 23.81 13.86 2.19
CA SER A 26 24.44 15.10 1.75
C SER A 26 25.31 14.81 0.51
N GLY A 27 24.65 14.56 -0.61
CA GLY A 27 25.26 14.68 -1.93
C GLY A 27 24.99 16.09 -2.43
N PHE A 28 26.02 16.82 -2.82
CA PHE A 28 25.93 18.11 -3.51
C PHE A 28 25.29 17.94 -4.89
N GLY A 29 24.03 17.54 -4.94
CA GLY A 29 23.22 17.57 -6.14
C GLY A 29 22.84 19.02 -6.49
N ASN A 30 22.64 19.29 -7.76
CA ASN A 30 22.17 20.60 -8.22
C ASN A 30 20.90 21.00 -7.44
N PRO A 31 20.94 22.07 -6.60
CA PRO A 31 19.81 22.44 -5.75
C PRO A 31 18.56 22.86 -6.56
N TYR A 32 18.72 23.11 -7.87
CA TYR A 32 17.70 23.59 -8.79
C TYR A 32 17.02 22.48 -9.61
N SER A 33 17.53 21.25 -9.56
CA SER A 33 16.94 20.13 -10.31
C SER A 33 17.18 18.81 -9.57
N THR A 34 16.09 18.11 -9.27
CA THR A 34 16.14 16.75 -8.76
C THR A 34 15.26 15.90 -9.67
N ASP A 35 15.86 14.90 -10.33
CA ASP A 35 15.12 13.97 -11.17
C ASP A 35 14.61 12.82 -10.29
N ILE A 36 13.29 12.73 -10.10
CA ILE A 36 12.67 11.72 -9.27
C ILE A 36 12.85 10.30 -9.81
N ASP A 37 13.11 10.13 -11.11
CA ASP A 37 13.36 8.83 -11.74
C ASP A 37 14.54 8.08 -11.10
N GLU A 38 15.55 8.81 -10.63
CA GLU A 38 16.76 8.24 -10.02
C GLU A 38 16.48 7.62 -8.65
N TYR A 39 15.35 7.99 -8.03
CA TYR A 39 14.94 7.51 -6.72
C TYR A 39 13.89 6.39 -6.77
N TYR A 40 13.60 5.88 -7.98
CA TYR A 40 12.63 4.81 -8.13
C TYR A 40 13.14 3.50 -7.54
N ARG A 41 12.29 2.87 -6.73
CA ARG A 41 12.54 1.58 -6.08
C ARG A 41 11.47 0.59 -6.50
N VAL A 42 11.89 -0.55 -7.04
CA VAL A 42 11.01 -1.69 -7.36
C VAL A 42 10.69 -2.43 -6.07
N LEU A 43 9.44 -2.75 -5.84
CA LEU A 43 9.03 -3.63 -4.75
C LEU A 43 9.38 -5.09 -5.10
N LYS A 44 9.82 -5.86 -4.10
CA LYS A 44 10.34 -7.22 -4.31
C LYS A 44 9.32 -8.14 -4.99
N GLU A 45 8.05 -8.01 -4.63
CA GLU A 45 6.94 -8.80 -5.17
C GLU A 45 6.62 -8.48 -6.64
N SER A 46 7.08 -7.35 -7.16
CA SER A 46 6.83 -6.94 -8.56
C SER A 46 7.45 -7.88 -9.59
N TYR A 47 8.44 -8.68 -9.20
CA TYR A 47 9.09 -9.65 -10.10
C TYR A 47 8.21 -10.88 -10.43
N GLU A 48 7.17 -11.13 -9.65
CA GLU A 48 6.26 -12.27 -9.84
C GLU A 48 4.99 -11.88 -10.61
N ILE A 49 4.89 -10.63 -11.10
CA ILE A 49 3.71 -10.14 -11.79
C ILE A 49 3.64 -10.73 -13.19
N PRO A 50 2.53 -11.40 -13.56
CA PRO A 50 2.31 -11.92 -14.90
C PRO A 50 2.38 -10.82 -15.96
N ASP A 51 2.90 -11.14 -17.15
CA ASP A 51 3.09 -10.16 -18.22
C ASP A 51 1.76 -9.59 -18.74
N GLU A 52 0.68 -10.35 -18.70
CA GLU A 52 -0.67 -9.89 -19.04
C GLU A 52 -1.22 -8.80 -18.11
N CYS A 53 -0.71 -8.72 -16.88
CA CYS A 53 -1.05 -7.64 -15.93
C CYS A 53 -0.28 -6.36 -16.22
N LYS A 54 0.83 -6.43 -16.96
CA LYS A 54 1.67 -5.27 -17.29
C LYS A 54 1.11 -4.44 -18.43
N LEU A 55 1.62 -3.22 -18.56
CA LEU A 55 1.30 -2.30 -19.65
C LEU A 55 1.78 -2.90 -20.97
N GLY A 56 0.88 -3.00 -21.96
CA GLY A 56 1.22 -3.42 -23.31
C GLY A 56 2.04 -2.36 -24.06
N THR A 57 2.73 -2.78 -25.13
CA THR A 57 3.61 -1.90 -25.94
C THR A 57 2.87 -0.71 -26.55
N ASP A 58 1.61 -0.89 -26.94
CA ASP A 58 0.77 0.13 -27.56
C ASP A 58 -0.24 0.75 -26.60
N GLU A 59 -0.16 0.42 -25.31
CA GLU A 59 -1.05 0.90 -24.26
C GLU A 59 -0.48 2.17 -23.61
N GLU A 60 -1.32 3.16 -23.37
CA GLU A 60 -0.94 4.36 -22.60
C GLU A 60 -1.34 4.18 -21.13
N PRO A 61 -0.42 4.46 -20.18
CA PRO A 61 -0.71 4.37 -18.76
C PRO A 61 -1.64 5.49 -18.31
N LYS A 62 -2.45 5.23 -17.29
CA LYS A 62 -3.29 6.22 -16.63
C LYS A 62 -2.51 6.89 -15.50
N ILE A 63 -2.42 8.22 -15.56
CA ILE A 63 -1.64 9.00 -14.57
C ILE A 63 -2.61 9.89 -13.81
N TYR A 64 -2.59 9.80 -12.47
CA TYR A 64 -3.47 10.54 -11.59
C TYR A 64 -2.67 11.37 -10.57
N TYR A 65 -3.11 12.61 -10.36
CA TYR A 65 -2.68 13.41 -9.23
C TYR A 65 -3.50 13.06 -7.99
N SER A 66 -2.83 12.94 -6.84
CA SER A 66 -3.46 12.73 -5.54
C SER A 66 -3.26 13.94 -4.64
N ASN A 67 -4.33 14.42 -4.05
CA ASN A 67 -4.33 15.39 -2.95
C ASN A 67 -4.54 14.73 -1.58
N ASN A 68 -4.85 13.42 -1.54
CA ASN A 68 -4.95 12.61 -0.34
C ASN A 68 -4.37 11.23 -0.64
N LEU A 69 -3.04 11.17 -0.59
CA LEU A 69 -2.29 10.01 -1.02
C LEU A 69 -2.71 8.72 -0.29
N ASP A 70 -2.91 8.78 1.03
CA ASP A 70 -3.28 7.60 1.82
C ASP A 70 -4.65 7.03 1.43
N ALA A 71 -5.63 7.90 1.17
CA ALA A 71 -6.96 7.48 0.75
C ALA A 71 -6.94 6.87 -0.66
N ASP A 72 -6.19 7.48 -1.59
CA ASP A 72 -6.11 7.00 -2.97
C ASP A 72 -5.29 5.71 -3.07
N LEU A 73 -4.21 5.56 -2.29
CA LEU A 73 -3.47 4.30 -2.17
C LEU A 73 -4.35 3.18 -1.61
N TYR A 74 -5.12 3.47 -0.56
CA TYR A 74 -6.10 2.52 -0.02
C TYR A 74 -7.12 2.12 -1.08
N SER A 75 -7.71 3.10 -1.77
CA SER A 75 -8.72 2.87 -2.80
C SER A 75 -8.18 1.98 -3.93
N LEU A 76 -7.00 2.28 -4.49
CA LEU A 76 -6.39 1.45 -5.53
C LEU A 76 -6.17 0.02 -5.06
N ARG A 77 -5.62 -0.17 -3.86
CA ARG A 77 -5.37 -1.51 -3.31
C ARG A 77 -6.66 -2.27 -3.06
N SER A 78 -7.70 -1.64 -2.53
CA SER A 78 -9.00 -2.29 -2.29
C SER A 78 -9.64 -2.77 -3.60
N TRP A 79 -9.37 -2.10 -4.73
CA TRP A 79 -9.80 -2.49 -6.07
C TRP A 79 -8.81 -3.41 -6.81
N TYR A 80 -7.93 -4.10 -6.07
CA TYR A 80 -6.98 -5.08 -6.62
C TYR A 80 -5.90 -4.48 -7.53
N TYR A 81 -5.52 -3.22 -7.31
CA TYR A 81 -4.32 -2.67 -7.92
C TYR A 81 -3.12 -2.95 -7.02
N TYR A 82 -2.13 -3.63 -7.59
CA TYR A 82 -0.93 -4.03 -6.88
C TYR A 82 0.20 -3.02 -7.10
N PRO A 83 0.83 -2.49 -6.02
CA PRO A 83 1.95 -1.57 -6.15
C PRO A 83 3.21 -2.31 -6.59
N ILE A 84 3.82 -1.89 -7.69
CA ILE A 84 5.05 -2.51 -8.23
C ILE A 84 6.30 -1.71 -7.91
N GLY A 85 6.16 -0.48 -7.48
CA GLY A 85 7.28 0.34 -7.06
C GLY A 85 6.86 1.77 -6.73
N TYR A 86 7.80 2.50 -6.18
CA TYR A 86 7.60 3.89 -5.82
C TYR A 86 8.88 4.72 -6.00
N ALA A 87 8.73 6.03 -6.15
CA ALA A 87 9.78 7.01 -6.05
C ALA A 87 9.37 8.13 -5.10
N GLY A 88 10.30 8.61 -4.29
CA GLY A 88 10.05 9.73 -3.38
C GLY A 88 11.28 10.61 -3.25
N VAL A 89 11.08 11.93 -3.31
CA VAL A 89 12.17 12.89 -3.18
C VAL A 89 11.66 14.24 -2.68
N ASN A 90 12.44 14.90 -1.83
CA ASN A 90 12.23 16.32 -1.54
C ASN A 90 12.94 17.17 -2.60
N GLY A 91 12.17 17.84 -3.47
CA GLY A 91 12.66 18.57 -4.63
C GLY A 91 12.13 19.99 -4.75
N PRO A 92 12.75 20.84 -5.62
CA PRO A 92 12.26 22.17 -5.94
C PRO A 92 11.00 22.13 -6.81
N ALA A 93 10.38 23.27 -7.06
CA ALA A 93 9.18 23.39 -7.92
C ALA A 93 9.41 22.81 -9.34
N SER A 94 10.63 22.82 -9.86
CA SER A 94 10.95 22.18 -11.14
C SER A 94 10.77 20.66 -11.13
N THR A 95 10.93 20.01 -9.97
CA THR A 95 10.60 18.57 -9.78
C THR A 95 9.11 18.36 -9.87
N VAL A 96 8.29 19.20 -9.19
CA VAL A 96 6.83 19.14 -9.25
C VAL A 96 6.33 19.23 -10.69
N ASN A 97 6.86 20.14 -11.49
CA ASN A 97 6.47 20.35 -12.90
C ASN A 97 6.76 19.15 -13.82
N LYS A 98 7.60 18.22 -13.38
CA LYS A 98 7.98 17.03 -14.15
C LYS A 98 7.32 15.74 -13.65
N LEU A 99 6.57 15.77 -12.54
CA LEU A 99 6.04 14.55 -11.89
C LEU A 99 5.18 13.71 -12.82
N GLU A 100 4.23 14.32 -13.53
CA GLU A 100 3.36 13.60 -14.46
C GLU A 100 4.14 12.95 -15.59
N SER A 101 5.07 13.68 -16.21
CA SER A 101 5.90 13.16 -17.30
C SER A 101 6.84 12.04 -16.82
N ASN A 102 7.40 12.16 -15.62
CA ASN A 102 8.23 11.14 -15.00
C ASN A 102 7.41 9.91 -14.61
N ALA A 103 6.18 10.08 -14.08
CA ALA A 103 5.27 8.99 -13.80
C ALA A 103 4.96 8.19 -15.08
N LYS A 104 4.65 8.86 -16.19
CA LYS A 104 4.42 8.24 -17.50
C LYS A 104 5.64 7.46 -17.98
N LYS A 105 6.84 8.05 -17.88
CA LYS A 105 8.11 7.41 -18.27
C LYS A 105 8.39 6.16 -17.42
N LEU A 106 8.19 6.24 -16.11
CA LEU A 106 8.35 5.12 -15.19
C LEU A 106 7.34 3.99 -15.49
N CYS A 107 6.06 4.32 -15.75
CA CYS A 107 5.06 3.34 -16.16
C CYS A 107 5.52 2.55 -17.39
N LYS A 108 5.95 3.23 -18.43
CA LYS A 108 6.44 2.60 -19.67
C LYS A 108 7.69 1.74 -19.44
N ARG A 109 8.60 2.19 -18.56
CA ARG A 109 9.81 1.44 -18.23
C ARG A 109 9.56 0.15 -17.43
N TYR A 110 8.61 0.19 -16.49
CA TYR A 110 8.37 -0.90 -15.54
C TYR A 110 7.06 -1.67 -15.79
N GLY A 111 6.32 -1.32 -16.82
CA GLY A 111 5.09 -2.02 -17.20
C GLY A 111 3.89 -1.69 -16.32
N ALA A 112 3.88 -0.54 -15.63
CA ALA A 112 2.73 -0.13 -14.83
C ALA A 112 1.60 0.40 -15.70
N LYS A 113 0.35 0.01 -15.39
CA LYS A 113 -0.85 0.52 -16.08
C LYS A 113 -1.38 1.81 -15.44
N VAL A 114 -1.08 2.01 -14.16
CA VAL A 114 -1.54 3.18 -13.40
C VAL A 114 -0.38 3.76 -12.62
N ALA A 115 -0.27 5.08 -12.59
CA ALA A 115 0.56 5.80 -11.65
C ALA A 115 -0.27 6.82 -10.87
N LEU A 116 0.07 6.94 -9.59
CA LEU A 116 -0.41 7.95 -8.69
C LEU A 116 0.77 8.84 -8.30
N TYR A 117 0.66 10.15 -8.47
CA TYR A 117 1.68 11.08 -8.00
C TYR A 117 1.10 12.13 -7.06
N SER A 118 1.91 12.59 -6.13
CA SER A 118 1.54 13.65 -5.20
C SER A 118 2.73 14.54 -4.91
N TYR A 119 2.46 15.74 -4.41
CA TYR A 119 3.45 16.63 -3.86
C TYR A 119 2.86 17.49 -2.75
N GLU A 120 3.67 17.78 -1.75
CA GLU A 120 3.31 18.63 -0.61
C GLU A 120 4.43 19.62 -0.35
N TYR A 121 4.08 20.89 -0.11
CA TYR A 121 5.05 21.91 0.26
C TYR A 121 5.63 21.62 1.64
N THR A 122 6.95 21.70 1.78
CA THR A 122 7.64 21.45 3.05
C THR A 122 8.27 22.71 3.64
N ASP A 123 9.15 23.34 2.87
CA ASP A 123 9.93 24.49 3.34
C ASP A 123 10.35 25.41 2.18
N THR A 124 10.94 26.55 2.54
CA THR A 124 11.64 27.42 1.61
C THR A 124 13.11 27.53 2.05
N ARG A 125 14.03 27.19 1.17
CA ARG A 125 15.46 27.33 1.40
C ARG A 125 15.97 28.61 0.77
N SER A 126 16.48 29.52 1.62
CA SER A 126 17.06 30.78 1.20
C SER A 126 18.59 30.68 1.15
N GLY A 127 19.21 31.39 0.23
CA GLY A 127 20.66 31.46 0.12
C GLY A 127 21.11 32.72 -0.62
N TRP A 128 22.44 32.86 -0.77
CA TRP A 128 23.08 34.00 -1.43
C TRP A 128 24.00 33.48 -2.50
N THR A 129 24.00 34.18 -3.65
CA THR A 129 24.97 34.02 -4.71
C THR A 129 25.64 35.36 -4.97
N GLN A 130 26.67 35.38 -5.84
CA GLN A 130 27.27 36.64 -6.29
C GLN A 130 26.28 37.58 -7.01
N TYR A 131 25.10 37.07 -7.41
CA TYR A 131 24.06 37.84 -8.12
C TYR A 131 22.88 38.22 -7.21
N GLY A 132 22.92 37.91 -5.89
CA GLY A 132 21.89 38.25 -4.92
C GLY A 132 21.35 37.05 -4.14
N SER A 133 20.31 37.31 -3.34
CA SER A 133 19.59 36.28 -2.58
C SER A 133 18.66 35.49 -3.49
N TYR A 134 18.40 34.25 -3.12
CA TYR A 134 17.39 33.40 -3.74
C TYR A 134 16.58 32.65 -2.69
N ASP A 135 15.33 32.34 -3.05
CA ASP A 135 14.43 31.49 -2.28
C ASP A 135 13.96 30.33 -3.15
N ILE A 136 14.15 29.10 -2.66
CA ILE A 136 13.72 27.87 -3.35
C ILE A 136 12.67 27.18 -2.51
N LYS A 137 11.43 27.17 -2.99
CA LYS A 137 10.36 26.35 -2.39
C LYS A 137 10.64 24.87 -2.64
N ARG A 138 10.52 24.07 -1.58
CA ARG A 138 10.73 22.63 -1.59
C ARG A 138 9.42 21.90 -1.38
N TYR A 139 9.34 20.72 -1.98
CA TYR A 139 8.16 19.86 -1.95
C TYR A 139 8.58 18.41 -1.75
N ASP A 140 7.88 17.70 -0.91
CA ASP A 140 7.93 16.23 -0.89
C ASP A 140 7.11 15.73 -2.07
N CYS A 141 7.79 15.08 -3.00
CA CYS A 141 7.23 14.57 -4.24
C CYS A 141 7.24 13.04 -4.19
N SER A 142 6.16 12.41 -4.63
CA SER A 142 6.08 10.95 -4.71
C SER A 142 5.38 10.48 -5.99
N ILE A 143 5.77 9.28 -6.46
CA ILE A 143 5.15 8.56 -7.56
C ILE A 143 5.02 7.10 -7.14
N TYR A 144 3.82 6.54 -7.24
CA TYR A 144 3.54 5.12 -7.01
C TYR A 144 3.04 4.49 -8.30
N LEU A 145 3.55 3.32 -8.61
CA LEU A 145 3.20 2.57 -9.83
C LEU A 145 2.39 1.33 -9.48
N PHE A 146 1.35 1.07 -10.27
CA PHE A 146 0.44 -0.04 -10.05
C PHE A 146 0.15 -0.82 -11.32
N VAL A 147 -0.15 -2.11 -11.13
CA VAL A 147 -0.77 -2.99 -12.12
C VAL A 147 -2.12 -3.48 -11.58
N PRO A 148 -3.15 -3.63 -12.43
CA PRO A 148 -4.35 -4.36 -12.04
C PRO A 148 -3.98 -5.83 -11.84
N TYR A 149 -4.45 -6.43 -10.77
CA TYR A 149 -4.15 -7.81 -10.45
C TYR A 149 -5.44 -8.61 -10.42
N GLU A 150 -5.58 -9.59 -11.30
CA GLU A 150 -6.75 -10.44 -11.27
C GLU A 150 -6.78 -11.33 -10.04
N LYS A 151 -7.96 -11.57 -9.47
CA LYS A 151 -8.15 -12.43 -8.29
C LYS A 151 -7.46 -13.79 -8.40
N SER A 152 -7.38 -14.33 -9.64
CA SER A 152 -6.77 -15.63 -9.91
C SER A 152 -5.28 -15.71 -9.62
N TYR A 153 -4.58 -14.58 -9.63
CA TYR A 153 -3.13 -14.52 -9.38
C TYR A 153 -2.77 -14.15 -7.93
N ILE A 154 -3.72 -13.57 -7.20
CA ILE A 154 -3.50 -13.20 -5.80
C ILE A 154 -3.97 -14.35 -4.92
N GLN A 155 -3.09 -14.87 -4.09
CA GLN A 155 -3.50 -15.69 -2.96
C GLN A 155 -4.17 -14.80 -1.91
N MET A 156 -5.42 -14.39 -2.21
CA MET A 156 -6.16 -13.48 -1.35
C MET A 156 -6.40 -14.10 0.02
N PRO A 157 -6.35 -13.30 1.08
CA PRO A 157 -6.87 -13.71 2.36
C PRO A 157 -8.34 -14.15 2.19
N LYS A 158 -8.65 -15.36 2.65
CA LYS A 158 -9.96 -16.03 2.39
C LYS A 158 -11.16 -15.17 2.77
N ILE A 159 -11.01 -14.33 3.80
CA ILE A 159 -12.07 -13.41 4.25
C ILE A 159 -12.08 -12.09 3.47
N GLY A 160 -11.01 -11.76 2.74
CA GLY A 160 -10.90 -10.53 1.96
C GLY A 160 -10.47 -9.31 2.76
N ILE A 161 -9.60 -9.50 3.76
CA ILE A 161 -8.98 -8.43 4.55
C ILE A 161 -7.47 -8.60 4.60
N GLU A 162 -6.74 -7.50 4.78
CA GLU A 162 -5.36 -7.50 5.28
C GLU A 162 -5.34 -6.99 6.72
N TRP A 163 -4.37 -7.46 7.49
CA TRP A 163 -4.27 -7.13 8.90
C TRP A 163 -2.81 -7.03 9.34
N ARG A 164 -2.58 -6.39 10.47
CA ARG A 164 -1.29 -6.30 11.16
C ARG A 164 -1.45 -6.44 12.67
N ASP A 165 -0.34 -6.59 13.36
CA ASP A 165 -0.31 -6.44 14.80
C ASP A 165 -0.73 -5.04 15.23
N LEU A 166 -1.28 -4.94 16.45
CA LEU A 166 -1.56 -3.65 17.06
C LEU A 166 -0.25 -2.91 17.35
N ASP A 167 -0.15 -1.67 16.92
CA ASP A 167 0.89 -0.77 17.38
C ASP A 167 0.55 -0.14 18.74
N SER A 168 1.43 0.73 19.26
CA SER A 168 1.22 1.38 20.56
C SER A 168 0.00 2.30 20.59
N SER A 169 -0.30 2.96 19.47
CA SER A 169 -1.47 3.85 19.36
C SER A 169 -2.78 3.06 19.29
N ASP A 170 -2.80 1.94 18.57
CA ASP A 170 -3.97 1.05 18.52
C ASP A 170 -4.29 0.47 19.89
N ARG A 171 -3.25 -0.01 20.61
CA ARG A 171 -3.41 -0.57 21.97
C ARG A 171 -3.97 0.45 22.94
N LEU A 172 -3.50 1.69 22.85
CA LEU A 172 -4.00 2.77 23.68
C LEU A 172 -5.47 3.09 23.36
N ALA A 173 -5.81 3.22 22.07
CA ALA A 173 -7.17 3.53 21.62
C ALA A 173 -8.17 2.41 21.94
N ALA A 174 -7.75 1.15 21.83
CA ALA A 174 -8.57 -0.03 22.11
C ALA A 174 -8.58 -0.42 23.59
N GLN A 175 -7.70 0.14 24.42
CA GLN A 175 -7.46 -0.24 25.83
C GLN A 175 -7.19 -1.75 25.99
N ARG A 176 -6.51 -2.36 24.99
CA ARG A 176 -6.12 -3.77 25.04
C ARG A 176 -4.81 -4.01 24.29
N ASN A 177 -4.11 -5.07 24.70
CA ASN A 177 -2.81 -5.43 24.15
C ASN A 177 -2.87 -6.48 23.04
N THR A 178 -4.03 -7.13 22.86
CA THR A 178 -4.22 -8.27 21.96
C THR A 178 -5.23 -7.93 20.87
N GLY A 179 -5.14 -8.62 19.73
CA GLY A 179 -5.99 -8.45 18.57
C GLY A 179 -5.19 -8.17 17.29
N ALA A 180 -5.88 -8.07 16.18
CA ALA A 180 -5.29 -7.72 14.89
C ALA A 180 -6.04 -6.56 14.25
N TYR A 181 -5.29 -5.55 13.79
CA TYR A 181 -5.83 -4.34 13.17
C TYR A 181 -6.08 -4.58 11.68
N ILE A 182 -7.28 -4.31 11.18
CA ILE A 182 -7.62 -4.38 9.75
C ILE A 182 -7.00 -3.18 9.02
N THR A 183 -6.05 -3.45 8.12
CA THR A 183 -5.38 -2.43 7.31
C THR A 183 -6.06 -2.20 5.97
N LEU A 184 -6.70 -3.23 5.41
CA LEU A 184 -7.39 -3.17 4.12
C LEU A 184 -8.58 -4.14 4.12
N VAL A 185 -9.67 -3.72 3.48
CA VAL A 185 -10.79 -4.58 3.08
C VAL A 185 -10.88 -4.53 1.57
N TYR A 186 -10.84 -5.70 0.93
CA TYR A 186 -10.94 -5.79 -0.52
C TYR A 186 -12.39 -5.60 -0.97
N GLU A 187 -12.57 -4.80 -2.00
CA GLU A 187 -13.88 -4.56 -2.63
C GLU A 187 -14.52 -5.88 -3.09
N LYS A 188 -15.82 -5.96 -2.89
CA LYS A 188 -16.62 -7.17 -3.25
C LYS A 188 -16.14 -8.47 -2.60
N SER A 189 -15.40 -8.40 -1.49
CA SER A 189 -15.06 -9.56 -0.67
C SER A 189 -16.17 -9.89 0.34
N ALA A 190 -16.07 -11.07 0.98
CA ALA A 190 -17.00 -11.45 2.04
C ALA A 190 -16.96 -10.46 3.21
N ALA A 191 -15.77 -10.01 3.60
CA ALA A 191 -15.58 -8.98 4.63
C ALA A 191 -16.18 -7.63 4.24
N PHE A 192 -16.10 -7.24 2.97
CA PHE A 192 -16.70 -6.00 2.45
C PHE A 192 -18.22 -6.01 2.62
N TYR A 193 -18.88 -7.09 2.19
CA TYR A 193 -20.34 -7.21 2.35
C TYR A 193 -20.78 -7.43 3.80
N ALA A 194 -19.88 -7.93 4.64
CA ALA A 194 -20.07 -8.00 6.08
C ALA A 194 -19.85 -6.65 6.79
N ASN A 195 -19.56 -5.58 6.05
CA ASN A 195 -19.32 -4.23 6.56
C ASN A 195 -18.14 -4.14 7.54
N LEU A 196 -17.12 -5.00 7.40
CA LEU A 196 -15.83 -4.79 8.05
C LEU A 196 -15.10 -3.62 7.39
N ALA A 197 -14.29 -2.90 8.15
CA ALA A 197 -13.63 -1.70 7.68
C ALA A 197 -12.18 -1.62 8.19
N LYS A 198 -11.35 -0.85 7.47
CA LYS A 198 -10.04 -0.41 7.98
C LYS A 198 -10.23 0.28 9.33
N GLY A 199 -9.42 -0.10 10.31
CA GLY A 199 -9.51 0.43 11.68
C GLY A 199 -10.26 -0.47 12.64
N ASP A 200 -10.97 -1.50 12.18
CA ASP A 200 -11.51 -2.51 13.07
C ASP A 200 -10.37 -3.35 13.67
N ILE A 201 -10.53 -3.75 14.92
CA ILE A 201 -9.59 -4.64 15.61
C ILE A 201 -10.27 -5.97 15.84
N ILE A 202 -9.82 -7.00 15.16
CA ILE A 202 -10.33 -8.37 15.31
C ILE A 202 -9.89 -8.91 16.66
N ILE A 203 -10.83 -9.45 17.44
CA ILE A 203 -10.57 -10.00 18.76
C ILE A 203 -10.91 -11.48 18.88
N GLU A 204 -11.79 -12.01 18.01
CA GLU A 204 -12.16 -13.41 17.95
C GLU A 204 -12.58 -13.79 16.52
N ILE A 205 -12.25 -14.99 16.07
CA ILE A 205 -12.76 -15.61 14.84
C ILE A 205 -13.25 -17.02 15.16
N ASN A 206 -14.54 -17.32 14.93
CA ASN A 206 -15.16 -18.63 15.17
C ASN A 206 -14.88 -19.20 16.58
N GLY A 207 -14.91 -18.35 17.60
CA GLY A 207 -14.64 -18.74 18.99
C GLY A 207 -13.16 -18.83 19.35
N ILE A 208 -12.25 -18.59 18.40
CA ILE A 208 -10.80 -18.56 18.63
C ILE A 208 -10.38 -17.12 18.93
N GLU A 209 -9.82 -16.90 20.13
CA GLU A 209 -9.31 -15.58 20.52
C GLU A 209 -8.12 -15.16 19.64
N ILE A 210 -8.13 -13.91 19.20
CA ILE A 210 -7.06 -13.32 18.39
C ILE A 210 -6.14 -12.50 19.29
N LEU A 211 -4.91 -12.98 19.44
CA LEU A 211 -3.89 -12.36 20.26
C LEU A 211 -3.00 -11.40 19.44
N ASP A 212 -2.75 -11.75 18.17
CA ASP A 212 -1.85 -11.07 17.25
C ASP A 212 -2.23 -11.37 15.79
N ALA A 213 -1.47 -10.83 14.84
CA ALA A 213 -1.66 -11.03 13.40
C ALA A 213 -1.53 -12.52 13.00
N ASN A 214 -0.64 -13.28 13.64
CA ASN A 214 -0.47 -14.71 13.35
C ASN A 214 -1.66 -15.56 13.79
N SER A 215 -2.34 -15.16 14.87
CA SER A 215 -3.57 -15.81 15.33
C SER A 215 -4.69 -15.73 14.29
N VAL A 216 -4.80 -14.62 13.53
CA VAL A 216 -5.77 -14.51 12.43
C VAL A 216 -5.44 -15.50 11.33
N HIS A 217 -4.16 -15.61 10.96
CA HIS A 217 -3.72 -16.59 9.96
C HIS A 217 -4.10 -18.01 10.39
N THR A 218 -3.82 -18.37 11.63
CA THR A 218 -4.14 -19.70 12.19
C THR A 218 -5.66 -19.95 12.19
N ALA A 219 -6.45 -18.99 12.63
CA ALA A 219 -7.91 -19.11 12.70
C ALA A 219 -8.58 -19.22 11.32
N THR A 220 -7.92 -18.72 10.27
CA THR A 220 -8.45 -18.73 8.89
C THR A 220 -7.87 -19.85 8.02
N LEU A 221 -6.89 -20.60 8.50
CA LEU A 221 -6.12 -21.58 7.71
C LEU A 221 -7.00 -22.63 7.03
N PHE A 222 -7.99 -23.15 7.72
CA PHE A 222 -8.87 -24.22 7.24
C PHE A 222 -10.19 -23.73 6.63
N LEU A 223 -10.40 -22.43 6.55
CA LEU A 223 -11.59 -21.87 5.91
C LEU A 223 -11.54 -22.15 4.39
N THR A 224 -12.67 -22.49 3.82
CA THR A 224 -12.87 -22.73 2.38
C THR A 224 -14.10 -21.97 1.92
N GLU A 225 -14.32 -21.92 0.60
CA GLU A 225 -15.57 -21.41 0.04
C GLU A 225 -16.79 -22.11 0.69
N GLY A 226 -17.80 -21.34 1.03
CA GLY A 226 -18.98 -21.80 1.79
C GLY A 226 -18.79 -21.89 3.31
N SER A 227 -17.58 -21.79 3.85
CA SER A 227 -17.35 -21.85 5.30
C SER A 227 -18.04 -20.67 6.02
N PRO A 228 -18.79 -20.92 7.11
CA PRO A 228 -19.31 -19.85 7.96
C PRO A 228 -18.18 -19.23 8.78
N VAL A 229 -18.20 -17.92 8.89
CA VAL A 229 -17.24 -17.15 9.68
C VAL A 229 -17.99 -16.20 10.59
N THR A 230 -17.67 -16.23 11.88
CA THR A 230 -18.15 -15.27 12.87
C THR A 230 -16.94 -14.51 13.41
N ILE A 231 -16.96 -13.19 13.28
CA ILE A 231 -15.88 -12.31 13.74
C ILE A 231 -16.43 -11.38 14.82
N LYS A 232 -15.76 -11.37 15.99
CA LYS A 232 -15.91 -10.30 16.96
C LYS A 232 -14.79 -9.29 16.76
N TYR A 233 -15.14 -8.02 16.77
CA TYR A 233 -14.20 -6.94 16.53
C TYR A 233 -14.56 -5.70 17.34
N LEU A 234 -13.57 -4.85 17.56
CA LEU A 234 -13.74 -3.53 18.14
C LEU A 234 -13.79 -2.48 17.04
N ARG A 235 -14.81 -1.63 17.06
CA ARG A 235 -14.91 -0.40 16.24
C ARG A 235 -15.16 0.78 17.16
N TYR A 236 -14.25 1.74 17.17
CA TYR A 236 -14.28 2.88 18.11
C TYR A 236 -14.42 2.46 19.58
N GLY A 237 -13.69 1.43 19.99
CA GLY A 237 -13.71 0.89 21.34
C GLY A 237 -14.98 0.10 21.72
N ARG A 238 -15.92 -0.09 20.79
CA ARG A 238 -17.15 -0.88 21.02
C ARG A 238 -17.03 -2.26 20.38
N GLU A 239 -17.40 -3.29 21.13
CA GLU A 239 -17.46 -4.66 20.62
C GLU A 239 -18.65 -4.84 19.68
N ASN A 240 -18.38 -5.47 18.53
CA ASN A 240 -19.35 -5.83 17.53
C ASN A 240 -19.14 -7.28 17.10
N THR A 241 -20.18 -7.91 16.58
CA THR A 241 -20.10 -9.27 16.02
C THR A 241 -20.76 -9.28 14.65
N VAL A 242 -20.12 -9.95 13.69
CA VAL A 242 -20.68 -10.18 12.36
C VAL A 242 -20.48 -11.64 11.96
N SER A 243 -21.46 -12.20 11.23
CA SER A 243 -21.38 -13.55 10.68
C SER A 243 -21.68 -13.51 9.17
N PHE A 244 -20.90 -14.24 8.39
CA PHE A 244 -21.04 -14.35 6.95
C PHE A 244 -20.44 -15.67 6.44
N ASN A 245 -20.66 -16.00 5.18
CA ASN A 245 -20.00 -17.12 4.51
C ASN A 245 -18.91 -16.63 3.56
N ILE A 246 -17.85 -17.42 3.41
CA ILE A 246 -16.81 -17.19 2.41
C ILE A 246 -17.35 -17.58 1.03
N TYR A 247 -17.03 -16.80 -0.01
CA TYR A 247 -17.39 -17.06 -1.42
C TYR A 247 -16.31 -16.59 -2.39
#